data_6392a0b51caa3c87e68092a7e373bd91
#
_entry.id   6392a0b51caa3c87e68092a7e373bd91
#
_cell.length_a   1.000
_cell.length_b   1.000
_cell.length_c   1.000
_cell.angle_alpha   90.00
_cell.angle_beta   90.00
_cell.angle_gamma   90.00
#
_symmetry.space_group_name_H-M   'P 1'
#
loop_
_entity.id
_entity.type
_entity.pdbx_description
1 polymer ?
#
loop_
_entity_poly.entity_id
_entity_poly.type
_entity_poly.pdbx_seq_one_letter_code
_entity_poly.pdbx_strand_id
1 'polypeptide(L)'
;ADRGVLVTSESAKDLVRYMSDVISLNAQEIPLYRSIGRLGWIDGDFIPYNESVKYDGDIDFKSIYDNVRAQGDFVDWLEHVTELRKDINIRLMLAASFASPLIEVVGALPFILHLWGTTGFGKTVSLMVASSIWGNPDMGCLTRTMNMTANAMARTACFLYNIPFCADELQQIKTNWGTYDALVMYLTEGIDRGRAK
;
A
#
# COMPACT_ATOMS: atom_id res chain seq x y z
N ALA A 1 -5.64 -28.76 -4.85
CA ALA A 1 -6.28 -29.61 -5.86
C ALA A 1 -6.47 -28.87 -7.20
N ASP A 2 -6.52 -27.55 -7.21
CA ASP A 2 -6.87 -26.77 -8.42
C ASP A 2 -5.79 -26.76 -9.53
N ARG A 3 -4.66 -27.40 -9.30
CA ARG A 3 -3.54 -27.49 -10.27
C ARG A 3 -3.14 -28.91 -10.65
N GLY A 4 -4.06 -29.87 -10.52
CA GLY A 4 -3.88 -31.24 -11.02
C GLY A 4 -3.08 -32.17 -10.11
N VAL A 5 -2.69 -31.76 -8.92
CA VAL A 5 -2.07 -32.66 -7.94
C VAL A 5 -3.14 -33.22 -7.03
N LEU A 6 -3.39 -34.51 -7.16
CA LEU A 6 -4.34 -35.24 -6.30
C LEU A 6 -3.70 -35.54 -4.95
N VAL A 7 -4.11 -34.80 -3.93
CA VAL A 7 -3.66 -35.02 -2.55
C VAL A 7 -4.88 -35.32 -1.68
N THR A 8 -4.83 -36.48 -1.00
CA THR A 8 -5.82 -36.87 0.01
C THR A 8 -5.22 -36.69 1.40
N SER A 9 -6.06 -36.74 2.45
CA SER A 9 -5.59 -36.74 3.83
C SER A 9 -4.59 -37.86 4.13
N GLU A 10 -4.67 -38.97 3.44
CA GLU A 10 -3.76 -40.12 3.58
C GLU A 10 -2.42 -39.87 2.88
N SER A 11 -2.43 -39.30 1.66
CA SER A 11 -1.23 -39.06 0.87
C SER A 11 -0.53 -37.69 1.19
N ALA A 12 -1.13 -36.86 2.04
CA ALA A 12 -0.55 -35.58 2.39
C ALA A 12 0.84 -35.70 3.03
N LYS A 13 1.07 -36.72 3.86
CA LYS A 13 2.38 -36.96 4.48
C LYS A 13 3.46 -37.29 3.46
N ASP A 14 3.11 -38.08 2.44
CA ASP A 14 4.03 -38.44 1.38
C ASP A 14 4.38 -37.26 0.49
N LEU A 15 3.40 -36.36 0.22
CA LEU A 15 3.67 -35.11 -0.47
C LEU A 15 4.60 -34.20 0.32
N VAL A 16 4.38 -34.03 1.63
CA VAL A 16 5.26 -33.23 2.49
C VAL A 16 6.68 -33.79 2.49
N ARG A 17 6.82 -35.12 2.59
CA ARG A 17 8.12 -35.79 2.54
C ARG A 17 8.80 -35.58 1.19
N TYR A 18 8.08 -35.80 0.10
CA TYR A 18 8.59 -35.57 -1.25
C TYR A 18 9.07 -34.10 -1.44
N MET A 19 8.27 -33.11 -1.02
CA MET A 19 8.66 -31.72 -1.09
C MET A 19 9.90 -31.42 -0.25
N SER A 20 9.99 -31.98 0.94
CA SER A 20 11.17 -31.85 1.81
C SER A 20 12.43 -32.44 1.16
N ASP A 21 12.31 -33.61 0.57
CA ASP A 21 13.42 -34.29 -0.13
C ASP A 21 13.86 -33.48 -1.36
N VAL A 22 12.90 -32.96 -2.16
CA VAL A 22 13.18 -32.09 -3.32
C VAL A 22 13.92 -30.83 -2.89
N ILE A 23 13.47 -30.14 -1.83
CA ILE A 23 14.12 -28.94 -1.30
C ILE A 23 15.53 -29.26 -0.82
N SER A 24 15.71 -30.36 -0.07
CA SER A 24 17.00 -30.74 0.49
C SER A 24 18.01 -31.11 -0.59
N LEU A 25 17.59 -31.87 -1.61
CA LEU A 25 18.45 -32.32 -2.70
C LEU A 25 18.86 -31.18 -3.64
N ASN A 26 18.05 -30.14 -3.77
CA ASN A 26 18.27 -29.00 -4.66
C ASN A 26 18.57 -27.69 -3.91
N ALA A 27 18.93 -27.75 -2.62
CA ALA A 27 19.09 -26.59 -1.78
C ALA A 27 20.10 -25.55 -2.33
N GLN A 28 21.09 -25.97 -3.09
CA GLN A 28 22.09 -25.09 -3.71
C GLN A 28 21.62 -24.46 -5.04
N GLU A 29 20.62 -25.06 -5.67
CA GLU A 29 20.08 -24.60 -6.96
C GLU A 29 18.81 -23.76 -6.79
N ILE A 30 18.13 -23.89 -5.64
CA ILE A 30 16.93 -23.11 -5.34
C ILE A 30 17.33 -21.67 -4.99
N PRO A 31 16.92 -20.66 -5.78
CA PRO A 31 17.25 -19.28 -5.49
C PRO A 31 16.54 -18.81 -4.22
N LEU A 32 17.30 -18.22 -3.31
CA LEU A 32 16.76 -17.61 -2.11
C LEU A 32 16.43 -16.15 -2.38
N TYR A 33 15.19 -15.77 -2.14
CA TYR A 33 14.72 -14.38 -2.21
C TYR A 33 14.32 -13.90 -0.82
N ARG A 34 14.60 -12.63 -0.53
CA ARG A 34 14.04 -11.97 0.65
C ARG A 34 12.55 -11.76 0.43
N SER A 35 11.73 -12.30 1.32
CA SER A 35 10.28 -12.10 1.28
C SER A 35 9.89 -10.83 2.03
N ILE A 36 8.87 -10.15 1.53
CA ILE A 36 8.32 -8.94 2.14
C ILE A 36 6.80 -9.01 2.19
N GLY A 37 6.20 -8.51 3.27
CA GLY A 37 4.74 -8.51 3.46
C GLY A 37 4.11 -7.12 3.41
N ARG A 38 4.89 -6.04 3.27
CA ARG A 38 4.42 -4.65 3.23
C ARG A 38 5.29 -3.78 2.32
N LEU A 39 4.85 -2.55 2.10
CA LEU A 39 5.59 -1.53 1.39
C LEU A 39 6.40 -0.61 2.34
N GLY A 40 7.04 0.40 1.79
CA GLY A 40 7.83 1.39 2.52
C GLY A 40 9.21 0.90 2.95
N TRP A 41 9.78 1.52 3.96
CA TRP A 41 11.11 1.17 4.44
C TRP A 41 11.14 -0.18 5.16
N ILE A 42 12.03 -1.09 4.75
CA ILE A 42 12.30 -2.38 5.39
C ILE A 42 13.82 -2.60 5.40
N ASP A 43 14.43 -2.60 6.58
CA ASP A 43 15.86 -2.84 6.79
C ASP A 43 16.77 -1.96 5.90
N GLY A 44 16.39 -0.70 5.67
CA GLY A 44 17.13 0.27 4.89
C GLY A 44 16.80 0.30 3.39
N ASP A 45 15.99 -0.63 2.89
CA ASP A 45 15.50 -0.64 1.51
C ASP A 45 14.11 -0.03 1.43
N PHE A 46 13.84 0.74 0.37
CA PHE A 46 12.52 1.26 0.09
C PHE A 46 11.77 0.36 -0.90
N ILE A 47 10.74 -0.31 -0.41
CA ILE A 47 9.96 -1.29 -1.17
C ILE A 47 8.78 -0.59 -1.87
N PRO A 48 8.52 -0.90 -3.14
CA PRO A 48 8.93 -2.07 -3.93
C PRO A 48 10.12 -1.84 -4.87
N TYR A 49 10.86 -0.76 -4.76
CA TYR A 49 11.92 -0.37 -5.72
C TYR A 49 13.23 -1.14 -5.54
N ASN A 50 13.18 -2.31 -4.89
CA ASN A 50 14.25 -3.27 -4.79
C ASN A 50 13.85 -4.58 -5.49
N GLU A 51 14.49 -4.92 -6.61
CA GLU A 51 14.16 -6.10 -7.42
C GLU A 51 14.55 -7.44 -6.77
N SER A 52 15.41 -7.40 -5.74
CA SER A 52 15.85 -8.61 -5.03
C SER A 52 14.80 -9.19 -4.10
N VAL A 53 13.70 -8.48 -3.85
CA VAL A 53 12.63 -8.91 -2.94
C VAL A 53 11.45 -9.51 -3.68
N LYS A 54 10.73 -10.42 -3.01
CA LYS A 54 9.49 -11.02 -3.51
C LYS A 54 8.36 -10.78 -2.52
N TYR A 55 7.21 -10.40 -3.05
CA TYR A 55 6.01 -10.25 -2.23
C TYR A 55 5.48 -11.62 -1.80
N ASP A 56 5.41 -11.83 -0.50
CA ASP A 56 4.89 -13.04 0.16
C ASP A 56 4.01 -12.65 1.36
N GLY A 57 3.20 -11.62 1.17
CA GLY A 57 2.26 -11.12 2.16
C GLY A 57 0.83 -11.56 1.90
N ASP A 58 -0.11 -10.90 2.58
CA ASP A 58 -1.53 -11.15 2.45
C ASP A 58 -2.01 -10.92 1.01
N ILE A 59 -2.72 -11.90 0.47
CA ILE A 59 -3.25 -11.89 -0.91
C ILE A 59 -4.18 -10.68 -1.17
N ASP A 60 -4.86 -10.18 -0.14
CA ASP A 60 -5.73 -9.02 -0.22
C ASP A 60 -4.98 -7.74 -0.66
N PHE A 61 -3.68 -7.67 -0.37
CA PHE A 61 -2.84 -6.53 -0.72
C PHE A 61 -2.02 -6.73 -2.00
N LYS A 62 -2.06 -7.93 -2.60
CA LYS A 62 -1.30 -8.23 -3.81
C LYS A 62 -1.60 -7.25 -4.95
N SER A 63 -2.87 -6.89 -5.11
CA SER A 63 -3.28 -5.90 -6.13
C SER A 63 -2.68 -4.52 -5.87
N ILE A 64 -2.62 -4.06 -4.61
CA ILE A 64 -1.97 -2.78 -4.28
C ILE A 64 -0.49 -2.86 -4.59
N TYR A 65 0.18 -3.92 -4.14
CA TYR A 65 1.61 -4.14 -4.40
C TYR A 65 1.94 -4.08 -5.89
N ASP A 66 1.16 -4.76 -6.73
CA ASP A 66 1.37 -4.82 -8.17
C ASP A 66 1.11 -3.48 -8.89
N ASN A 67 0.33 -2.57 -8.26
CA ASN A 67 0.06 -1.25 -8.80
C ASN A 67 1.08 -0.18 -8.35
N VAL A 68 1.90 -0.45 -7.33
CA VAL A 68 3.00 0.45 -6.90
C VAL A 68 4.24 0.14 -7.74
N ARG A 69 4.27 0.68 -8.95
CA ARG A 69 5.38 0.54 -9.88
C ARG A 69 5.37 1.66 -10.92
N ALA A 70 6.53 1.93 -11.53
CA ALA A 70 6.61 2.85 -12.66
C ALA A 70 5.75 2.35 -13.84
N GLN A 71 4.95 3.23 -14.40
CA GLN A 71 4.09 2.99 -15.55
C GLN A 71 4.07 4.24 -16.44
N GLY A 72 3.97 4.05 -17.78
CA GLY A 72 3.98 5.15 -18.73
C GLY A 72 5.35 5.80 -18.91
N ASP A 73 5.37 6.97 -19.53
CA ASP A 73 6.57 7.75 -19.80
C ASP A 73 6.79 8.80 -18.69
N PHE A 74 8.00 8.87 -18.17
CA PHE A 74 8.34 9.80 -17.09
C PHE A 74 8.37 11.26 -17.57
N VAL A 75 8.78 11.51 -18.80
CA VAL A 75 8.88 12.88 -19.35
C VAL A 75 7.48 13.45 -19.54
N ASP A 76 6.57 12.67 -20.13
CA ASP A 76 5.17 13.04 -20.28
C ASP A 76 4.50 13.31 -18.93
N TRP A 77 4.74 12.44 -17.94
CA TRP A 77 4.25 12.65 -16.58
C TRP A 77 4.78 13.95 -15.97
N LEU A 78 6.08 14.22 -16.12
CA LEU A 78 6.73 15.41 -15.57
C LEU A 78 6.19 16.69 -16.19
N GLU A 79 5.94 16.71 -17.51
CA GLU A 79 5.32 17.85 -18.21
C GLU A 79 3.93 18.14 -17.66
N HIS A 80 3.09 17.12 -17.54
CA HIS A 80 1.73 17.26 -17.02
C HIS A 80 1.72 17.73 -15.56
N VAL A 81 2.53 17.12 -14.71
CA VAL A 81 2.62 17.50 -13.28
C VAL A 81 3.18 18.91 -13.13
N THR A 82 4.10 19.34 -14.01
CA THR A 82 4.65 20.71 -13.98
C THR A 82 3.57 21.75 -14.25
N GLU A 83 2.62 21.48 -15.13
CA GLU A 83 1.46 22.36 -15.35
C GLU A 83 0.48 22.30 -14.18
N LEU A 84 0.12 21.09 -13.75
CA LEU A 84 -0.88 20.87 -12.69
C LEU A 84 -0.46 21.47 -11.33
N ARG A 85 0.82 21.41 -10.99
CA ARG A 85 1.35 21.97 -9.72
C ARG A 85 1.29 23.50 -9.61
N LYS A 86 0.85 24.22 -10.67
CA LYS A 86 0.54 25.64 -10.58
C LYS A 86 -0.66 25.87 -9.65
N ASP A 87 -1.58 24.91 -9.57
CA ASP A 87 -2.63 24.90 -8.54
C ASP A 87 -2.02 24.59 -7.17
N ILE A 88 -2.37 25.41 -6.17
CA ILE A 88 -1.83 25.30 -4.81
C ILE A 88 -2.23 23.99 -4.13
N ASN A 89 -3.46 23.50 -4.38
CA ASN A 89 -3.95 22.27 -3.78
C ASN A 89 -3.18 21.08 -4.31
N ILE A 90 -2.98 21.01 -5.64
CA ILE A 90 -2.19 19.95 -6.26
C ILE A 90 -0.75 19.99 -5.79
N ARG A 91 -0.16 21.18 -5.66
CA ARG A 91 1.19 21.34 -5.14
C ARG A 91 1.33 20.87 -3.70
N LEU A 92 0.36 21.15 -2.85
CA LEU A 92 0.33 20.66 -1.46
C LEU A 92 0.17 19.13 -1.40
N MET A 93 -0.70 18.57 -2.24
CA MET A 93 -0.90 17.13 -2.30
C MET A 93 0.35 16.39 -2.80
N LEU A 94 1.01 16.92 -3.82
CA LEU A 94 2.30 16.37 -4.29
C LEU A 94 3.37 16.46 -3.19
N ALA A 95 3.48 17.60 -2.52
CA ALA A 95 4.45 17.78 -1.43
C ALA A 95 4.19 16.81 -0.28
N ALA A 96 2.94 16.61 0.13
CA ALA A 96 2.56 15.65 1.16
C ALA A 96 2.88 14.21 0.73
N SER A 97 2.62 13.87 -0.53
CA SER A 97 2.92 12.56 -1.09
C SER A 97 4.43 12.28 -1.08
N PHE A 98 5.26 13.20 -1.53
CA PHE A 98 6.73 13.08 -1.47
C PHE A 98 7.28 13.10 -0.03
N ALA A 99 6.60 13.77 0.90
CA ALA A 99 7.00 13.78 2.31
C ALA A 99 6.78 12.42 2.99
N SER A 100 5.87 11.60 2.49
CA SER A 100 5.49 10.33 3.12
C SER A 100 6.68 9.41 3.43
N PRO A 101 7.60 9.10 2.52
CA PRO A 101 8.76 8.25 2.83
C PRO A 101 9.78 8.94 3.77
N LEU A 102 9.75 10.26 3.87
CA LEU A 102 10.69 10.99 4.72
C LEU A 102 10.29 11.00 6.20
N ILE A 103 9.02 10.74 6.51
CA ILE A 103 8.49 10.77 7.88
C ILE A 103 9.31 9.89 8.81
N GLU A 104 9.59 8.65 8.40
CA GLU A 104 10.40 7.71 9.19
C GLU A 104 11.86 8.17 9.30
N VAL A 105 12.44 8.66 8.20
CA VAL A 105 13.83 9.10 8.14
C VAL A 105 14.10 10.26 9.10
N VAL A 106 13.14 11.19 9.23
CA VAL A 106 13.28 12.35 10.13
C VAL A 106 12.67 12.12 11.52
N GLY A 107 12.11 10.95 11.79
CA GLY A 107 11.46 10.62 13.06
C GLY A 107 10.21 11.46 13.35
N ALA A 108 9.49 11.90 12.31
CA ALA A 108 8.26 12.66 12.45
C ALA A 108 7.04 11.74 12.65
N LEU A 109 5.96 12.32 13.16
CA LEU A 109 4.69 11.60 13.25
C LEU A 109 3.92 11.64 11.92
N PRO A 110 3.13 10.60 11.61
CA PRO A 110 2.22 10.60 10.49
C PRO A 110 1.24 11.78 10.58
N PHE A 111 0.81 12.29 9.43
CA PHE A 111 -0.18 13.37 9.36
C PHE A 111 -1.26 13.07 8.34
N ILE A 112 -2.40 13.73 8.48
CA ILE A 112 -3.51 13.65 7.53
C ILE A 112 -3.63 15.01 6.83
N LEU A 113 -3.63 14.97 5.49
CA LEU A 113 -3.96 16.15 4.68
C LEU A 113 -5.36 15.95 4.08
N HIS A 114 -6.29 16.85 4.45
CA HIS A 114 -7.67 16.80 3.99
C HIS A 114 -7.99 17.96 3.05
N LEU A 115 -8.37 17.66 1.82
CA LEU A 115 -8.94 18.62 0.88
C LEU A 115 -10.46 18.64 1.01
N TRP A 116 -11.02 19.81 1.27
CA TRP A 116 -12.46 20.01 1.32
C TRP A 116 -12.91 21.09 0.34
N GLY A 117 -14.16 21.07 -0.06
CA GLY A 117 -14.72 22.03 -1.01
C GLY A 117 -15.91 21.46 -1.75
N THR A 118 -16.54 22.31 -2.58
CA THR A 118 -17.70 21.93 -3.39
C THR A 118 -17.34 20.91 -4.49
N THR A 119 -18.34 20.27 -5.06
CA THR A 119 -18.17 19.35 -6.19
C THR A 119 -17.58 20.09 -7.40
N GLY A 120 -16.70 19.46 -8.14
CA GLY A 120 -16.04 20.04 -9.32
C GLY A 120 -14.73 20.77 -9.03
N PHE A 121 -14.29 20.90 -7.77
CA PHE A 121 -13.01 21.55 -7.39
C PHE A 121 -11.76 20.69 -7.61
N GLY A 122 -11.85 19.59 -8.34
CA GLY A 122 -10.69 18.75 -8.69
C GLY A 122 -10.09 17.96 -7.52
N LYS A 123 -10.81 17.75 -6.40
CA LYS A 123 -10.30 17.01 -5.22
C LYS A 123 -9.82 15.61 -5.59
N THR A 124 -10.64 14.83 -6.27
CA THR A 124 -10.30 13.47 -6.74
C THR A 124 -9.10 13.50 -7.68
N VAL A 125 -9.04 14.46 -8.60
CA VAL A 125 -7.89 14.63 -9.51
C VAL A 125 -6.63 14.93 -8.72
N SER A 126 -6.69 15.80 -7.71
CA SER A 126 -5.53 16.11 -6.84
C SER A 126 -5.01 14.87 -6.10
N LEU A 127 -5.91 14.00 -5.63
CA LEU A 127 -5.55 12.71 -5.03
C LEU A 127 -4.89 11.78 -6.05
N MET A 128 -5.46 11.68 -7.26
CA MET A 128 -4.89 10.85 -8.33
C MET A 128 -3.51 11.35 -8.76
N VAL A 129 -3.30 12.67 -8.84
CA VAL A 129 -1.98 13.25 -9.13
C VAL A 129 -0.98 12.92 -8.00
N ALA A 130 -1.39 12.98 -6.74
CA ALA A 130 -0.53 12.58 -5.61
C ALA A 130 -0.21 11.08 -5.62
N SER A 131 -1.17 10.23 -5.99
CA SER A 131 -0.99 8.77 -6.10
C SER A 131 -0.10 8.39 -7.29
N SER A 132 -0.14 9.16 -8.39
CA SER A 132 0.63 8.87 -9.61
C SER A 132 2.14 8.90 -9.41
N ILE A 133 2.65 9.49 -8.33
CA ILE A 133 4.06 9.43 -7.94
C ILE A 133 4.51 7.98 -7.70
N TRP A 134 3.60 7.14 -7.22
CA TRP A 134 3.91 5.79 -6.72
C TRP A 134 3.50 4.68 -7.69
N GLY A 135 2.61 4.97 -8.64
CA GLY A 135 2.13 3.97 -9.59
C GLY A 135 0.76 4.32 -10.16
N ASN A 136 -0.10 3.31 -10.37
CA ASN A 136 -1.41 3.50 -10.98
C ASN A 136 -2.36 4.32 -10.06
N PRO A 137 -2.70 5.57 -10.43
CA PRO A 137 -3.53 6.45 -9.62
C PRO A 137 -5.03 6.14 -9.67
N ASP A 138 -5.47 5.20 -10.52
CA ASP A 138 -6.89 4.92 -10.74
C ASP A 138 -7.62 4.57 -9.45
N MET A 139 -8.93 4.88 -9.45
CA MET A 139 -9.83 4.49 -8.38
C MET A 139 -9.88 2.96 -8.26
N GLY A 140 -9.71 2.49 -7.03
CA GLY A 140 -9.60 1.05 -6.75
C GLY A 140 -8.17 0.50 -6.80
N CYS A 141 -7.22 1.25 -7.38
CA CYS A 141 -5.79 0.96 -7.35
C CYS A 141 -5.13 1.68 -6.16
N LEU A 142 -4.40 2.76 -6.40
CA LEU A 142 -3.77 3.55 -5.33
C LEU A 142 -4.68 4.64 -4.75
N THR A 143 -5.65 5.13 -5.53
CA THR A 143 -6.71 6.00 -5.01
C THR A 143 -7.91 5.14 -4.61
N ARG A 144 -8.35 5.25 -3.37
CA ARG A 144 -9.43 4.42 -2.81
C ARG A 144 -10.60 5.28 -2.33
N THR A 145 -11.73 4.63 -2.04
CA THR A 145 -12.87 5.28 -1.38
C THR A 145 -12.82 4.99 0.11
N MET A 146 -13.34 5.91 0.92
CA MET A 146 -13.50 5.71 2.37
C MET A 146 -14.63 4.73 2.72
N ASN A 147 -15.28 4.09 1.73
CA ASN A 147 -16.31 3.09 1.95
C ASN A 147 -15.72 1.72 2.34
N MET A 148 -14.97 1.71 3.42
CA MET A 148 -14.37 0.51 3.99
C MET A 148 -14.49 0.50 5.51
N THR A 149 -14.35 -0.66 6.13
CA THR A 149 -14.36 -0.75 7.59
C THR A 149 -13.09 -0.12 8.18
N ALA A 150 -13.17 0.37 9.41
CA ALA A 150 -12.01 0.92 10.13
C ALA A 150 -10.83 -0.07 10.16
N ASN A 151 -11.11 -1.36 10.36
CA ASN A 151 -10.08 -2.40 10.36
C ASN A 151 -9.42 -2.58 8.99
N ALA A 152 -10.21 -2.56 7.90
CA ALA A 152 -9.66 -2.65 6.54
C ALA A 152 -8.80 -1.42 6.21
N MET A 153 -9.21 -0.24 6.66
CA MET A 153 -8.47 1.00 6.49
C MET A 153 -7.13 0.96 7.23
N ALA A 154 -7.16 0.55 8.51
CA ALA A 154 -5.97 0.39 9.32
C ALA A 154 -4.97 -0.63 8.70
N ARG A 155 -5.46 -1.79 8.28
CA ARG A 155 -4.63 -2.81 7.59
C ARG A 155 -4.00 -2.26 6.30
N THR A 156 -4.77 -1.49 5.52
CA THR A 156 -4.25 -0.87 4.28
C THR A 156 -3.19 0.18 4.61
N ALA A 157 -3.41 1.03 5.61
CA ALA A 157 -2.42 2.01 6.05
C ALA A 157 -1.13 1.35 6.55
N CYS A 158 -1.24 0.30 7.36
CA CYS A 158 -0.09 -0.49 7.81
C CYS A 158 0.64 -1.17 6.65
N PHE A 159 -0.07 -1.63 5.64
CA PHE A 159 0.52 -2.24 4.45
C PHE A 159 1.29 -1.20 3.60
N LEU A 160 0.70 -0.03 3.36
CA LEU A 160 1.34 1.05 2.60
C LEU A 160 2.54 1.65 3.34
N TYR A 161 2.45 1.75 4.65
CA TYR A 161 3.44 2.25 5.61
C TYR A 161 3.96 3.66 5.26
N ASN A 162 5.05 3.78 4.50
CA ASN A 162 5.65 5.06 4.08
C ASN A 162 5.18 5.53 2.69
N ILE A 163 4.22 4.87 2.09
CA ILE A 163 3.52 5.32 0.88
C ILE A 163 2.20 5.96 1.31
N PRO A 164 1.78 7.09 0.72
CA PRO A 164 0.58 7.77 1.17
C PRO A 164 -0.68 6.93 0.94
N PHE A 165 -1.54 6.87 1.93
CA PHE A 165 -2.87 6.31 1.80
C PHE A 165 -3.81 7.37 1.24
N CYS A 166 -4.08 7.34 -0.08
CA CYS A 166 -4.96 8.26 -0.77
C CYS A 166 -6.39 7.73 -0.78
N ALA A 167 -7.31 8.46 -0.12
CA ALA A 167 -8.72 8.05 -0.04
C ALA A 167 -9.66 9.22 -0.31
N ASP A 168 -10.66 8.99 -1.14
CA ASP A 168 -11.71 9.94 -1.50
C ASP A 168 -13.02 9.63 -0.77
N GLU A 169 -13.94 10.60 -0.81
CA GLU A 169 -15.31 10.46 -0.30
C GLU A 169 -15.39 10.21 1.22
N LEU A 170 -14.75 11.06 2.00
CA LEU A 170 -14.78 11.01 3.46
C LEU A 170 -16.20 10.91 4.04
N GLN A 171 -17.21 11.50 3.38
CA GLN A 171 -18.61 11.44 3.77
C GLN A 171 -19.23 10.03 3.70
N GLN A 172 -18.57 9.09 3.02
CA GLN A 172 -19.03 7.69 2.97
C GLN A 172 -18.67 6.90 4.23
N ILE A 173 -17.87 7.45 5.11
CA ILE A 173 -17.67 6.85 6.44
C ILE A 173 -18.98 6.85 7.19
N LYS A 174 -19.70 5.73 7.10
CA LYS A 174 -20.95 5.47 7.83
C LYS A 174 -20.65 5.06 9.26
N THR A 175 -20.03 5.92 10.03
CA THR A 175 -19.65 5.57 11.40
C THR A 175 -20.11 6.65 12.37
N ASN A 176 -20.33 6.27 13.61
CA ASN A 176 -20.54 7.22 14.70
C ASN A 176 -19.29 8.13 14.77
N TRP A 177 -19.51 9.40 15.07
CA TRP A 177 -18.45 10.40 15.23
C TRP A 177 -17.26 9.90 16.09
N GLY A 178 -17.55 9.16 17.16
CA GLY A 178 -16.51 8.55 17.99
C GLY A 178 -15.63 7.52 17.29
N THR A 179 -16.10 6.89 16.22
CA THR A 179 -15.31 5.95 15.42
C THR A 179 -14.37 6.69 14.46
N TYR A 180 -14.81 7.84 13.93
CA TYR A 180 -13.97 8.68 13.07
C TYR A 180 -12.80 9.29 13.84
N ASP A 181 -13.06 9.90 14.98
CA ASP A 181 -12.02 10.46 15.84
C ASP A 181 -11.02 9.38 16.27
N ALA A 182 -11.52 8.22 16.67
CA ALA A 182 -10.66 7.10 17.02
C ALA A 182 -9.80 6.60 15.85
N LEU A 183 -10.35 6.61 14.63
CA LEU A 183 -9.61 6.25 13.43
C LEU A 183 -8.52 7.27 13.10
N VAL A 184 -8.84 8.57 13.16
CA VAL A 184 -7.87 9.65 12.93
C VAL A 184 -6.73 9.55 13.93
N MET A 185 -7.04 9.42 15.22
CA MET A 185 -6.03 9.23 16.26
C MET A 185 -5.19 7.98 16.02
N TYR A 186 -5.82 6.87 15.68
CA TYR A 186 -5.14 5.62 15.39
C TYR A 186 -4.14 5.76 14.22
N LEU A 187 -4.55 6.39 13.13
CA LEU A 187 -3.71 6.60 11.95
C LEU A 187 -2.56 7.60 12.19
N THR A 188 -2.76 8.57 13.09
CA THR A 188 -1.75 9.61 13.36
C THR A 188 -0.80 9.24 14.51
N GLU A 189 -1.23 8.40 15.46
CA GLU A 189 -0.36 7.94 16.54
C GLU A 189 0.65 6.88 16.06
N GLY A 190 0.42 6.23 14.91
CA GLY A 190 1.27 5.18 14.38
C GLY A 190 1.39 3.94 15.27
N ILE A 191 0.54 3.82 16.29
CA ILE A 191 0.55 2.74 17.27
C ILE A 191 -0.63 1.82 17.03
N ASP A 192 -0.36 0.57 16.69
CA ASP A 192 -1.39 -0.46 16.71
C ASP A 192 -1.82 -0.72 18.15
N ARG A 193 -3.09 -0.47 18.47
CA ARG A 193 -3.68 -1.01 19.71
C ARG A 193 -3.80 -2.51 19.52
N GLY A 194 -2.70 -3.21 19.81
CA GLY A 194 -2.63 -4.66 19.76
C GLY A 194 -3.84 -5.24 20.47
N ARG A 195 -4.69 -5.96 19.74
CA ARG A 195 -5.67 -6.82 20.37
C ARG A 195 -4.86 -7.89 21.09
N ALA A 196 -4.88 -7.89 22.43
CA ALA A 196 -4.43 -9.03 23.20
C ALA A 196 -5.11 -10.28 22.62
N LYS A 197 -4.30 -11.24 22.21
CA LYS A 197 -4.77 -12.56 21.78
C LYS A 197 -5.30 -13.31 22.98
#